data_fc1a9438dc967cae9401b277a1949b4b
#
_entry.id   fc1a9438dc967cae9401b277a1949b4b
#
_cell.length_a   1.000
_cell.length_b   1.000
_cell.length_c   1.000
_cell.angle_alpha   90.00
_cell.angle_beta   90.00
_cell.angle_gamma   90.00
#
_symmetry.space_group_name_H-M   'P 1'
#
loop_
_entity.id
_entity.type
_entity.pdbx_description
1 polymer ?
#
loop_
_entity_poly.entity_id
_entity_poly.type
_entity_poly.pdbx_seq_one_letter_code
_entity_poly.pdbx_strand_id
1 'polypeptide(L)'
;MTEQQAIEALHALPRLPRSGASLERMQALLDHLGNPEKQFKCIHIAGTNGKGTLAAMTSSILTHAGYKTGLTISPYVLNFRERFQINGQMMSPRTLASLTRKVLDAADAIIAEGGEGPVEFEAVTAIAFLWFARQKCDFAVVETGLGGRYDATNVIPAPLVAAITRIGMDHTEILGDTLAEIAAEKAGIIKEGCAVVNYPEQPAEAMGPILGAAAETNTVIITPEMDDIRLLR
;
A
#
# COMPACT_ATOMS: atom_id res chain seq x y z
N MET A 1 12.60 23.83 -1.57
CA MET A 1 11.44 23.34 -0.79
C MET A 1 11.96 22.81 0.53
N THR A 2 11.41 23.25 1.64
CA THR A 2 11.64 22.69 2.98
C THR A 2 10.72 21.49 3.21
N GLU A 3 10.93 20.74 4.31
CA GLU A 3 10.00 19.64 4.70
C GLU A 3 8.57 20.16 4.89
N GLN A 4 8.42 21.25 5.63
CA GLN A 4 7.10 21.86 5.88
C GLN A 4 6.39 22.25 4.58
N GLN A 5 7.10 22.89 3.65
CA GLN A 5 6.56 23.24 2.33
C GLN A 5 6.20 21.99 1.50
N ALA A 6 6.94 20.88 1.68
CA ALA A 6 6.63 19.63 0.99
C ALA A 6 5.32 19.03 1.50
N ILE A 7 5.14 18.99 2.83
CA ILE A 7 3.93 18.47 3.46
C ILE A 7 2.72 19.35 3.09
N GLU A 8 2.86 20.67 3.15
CA GLU A 8 1.81 21.61 2.76
C GLU A 8 1.40 21.44 1.29
N ALA A 9 2.38 21.26 0.39
CA ALA A 9 2.11 21.03 -1.02
C ALA A 9 1.37 19.71 -1.27
N LEU A 10 1.70 18.63 -0.54
CA LEU A 10 0.99 17.36 -0.61
C LEU A 10 -0.45 17.49 -0.09
N HIS A 11 -0.65 18.16 1.04
CA HIS A 11 -1.98 18.39 1.61
C HIS A 11 -2.85 19.34 0.78
N ALA A 12 -2.25 20.15 -0.11
CA ALA A 12 -2.98 20.99 -1.06
C ALA A 12 -3.54 20.21 -2.26
N LEU A 13 -3.08 18.97 -2.49
CA LEU A 13 -3.61 18.10 -3.53
C LEU A 13 -5.06 17.67 -3.19
N PRO A 14 -5.89 17.38 -4.21
CA PRO A 14 -7.21 16.82 -3.97
C PRO A 14 -7.15 15.54 -3.14
N ARG A 15 -8.12 15.34 -2.25
CA ARG A 15 -8.23 14.07 -1.49
C ARG A 15 -8.94 12.97 -2.27
N LEU A 16 -9.84 13.35 -3.15
CA LEU A 16 -10.61 12.44 -3.99
C LEU A 16 -10.44 12.83 -5.47
N PRO A 17 -10.36 11.84 -6.35
CA PRO A 17 -10.26 12.10 -7.77
C PRO A 17 -11.58 12.61 -8.38
N ARG A 18 -11.51 13.39 -9.43
CA ARG A 18 -12.69 13.84 -10.19
C ARG A 18 -13.25 12.75 -11.10
N SER A 19 -12.35 11.94 -11.67
CA SER A 19 -12.68 10.83 -12.59
C SER A 19 -13.20 9.57 -11.91
N GLY A 20 -13.30 9.55 -10.57
CA GLY A 20 -13.69 8.37 -9.82
C GLY A 20 -12.53 7.42 -9.50
N ALA A 21 -12.85 6.25 -8.94
CA ALA A 21 -11.86 5.25 -8.54
C ALA A 21 -11.24 4.59 -9.78
N SER A 22 -9.92 4.74 -9.96
CA SER A 22 -9.15 4.16 -11.05
C SER A 22 -7.67 4.13 -10.66
N LEU A 23 -6.93 3.14 -11.15
CA LEU A 23 -5.48 3.07 -11.02
C LEU A 23 -4.72 3.81 -12.12
N GLU A 24 -5.41 4.28 -13.16
CA GLU A 24 -4.79 4.90 -14.35
C GLU A 24 -3.99 6.16 -14.02
N ARG A 25 -4.51 7.04 -13.13
CA ARG A 25 -3.77 8.24 -12.69
C ARG A 25 -2.49 7.88 -11.97
N MET A 26 -2.56 6.91 -11.05
CA MET A 26 -1.40 6.43 -10.31
C MET A 26 -0.39 5.79 -11.26
N GLN A 27 -0.85 4.99 -12.22
CA GLN A 27 0.01 4.39 -13.24
C GLN A 27 0.70 5.46 -14.09
N ALA A 28 -0.05 6.45 -14.57
CA ALA A 28 0.53 7.58 -15.33
C ALA A 28 1.60 8.31 -14.52
N LEU A 29 1.37 8.55 -13.23
CA LEU A 29 2.35 9.17 -12.36
C LEU A 29 3.63 8.31 -12.23
N LEU A 30 3.48 7.01 -12.05
CA LEU A 30 4.63 6.11 -11.92
C LEU A 30 5.39 5.94 -13.24
N ASP A 31 4.71 5.96 -14.38
CA ASP A 31 5.34 5.94 -15.70
C ASP A 31 6.28 7.16 -15.89
N HIS A 32 5.83 8.36 -15.51
CA HIS A 32 6.67 9.57 -15.51
C HIS A 32 7.83 9.51 -14.51
N LEU A 33 7.71 8.68 -13.47
CA LEU A 33 8.74 8.48 -12.46
C LEU A 33 9.68 7.31 -12.77
N GLY A 34 9.45 6.57 -13.87
CA GLY A 34 10.26 5.43 -14.32
C GLY A 34 9.88 4.11 -13.67
N ASN A 35 8.62 3.93 -13.31
CA ASN A 35 8.03 2.70 -12.76
C ASN A 35 8.79 2.16 -11.54
N PRO A 36 8.95 2.95 -10.48
CA PRO A 36 9.72 2.54 -9.31
C PRO A 36 9.11 1.34 -8.57
N GLU A 37 7.81 1.11 -8.69
CA GLU A 37 7.06 0.00 -8.08
C GLU A 37 7.48 -1.38 -8.60
N LYS A 38 8.16 -1.43 -9.75
CA LYS A 38 8.69 -2.66 -10.37
C LYS A 38 10.09 -3.04 -9.91
N GLN A 39 10.73 -2.22 -9.04
CA GLN A 39 12.14 -2.35 -8.69
C GLN A 39 12.41 -3.03 -7.35
N PHE A 40 11.39 -3.48 -6.63
CA PHE A 40 11.48 -4.19 -5.36
C PHE A 40 10.41 -5.28 -5.26
N LYS A 41 10.65 -6.26 -4.40
CA LYS A 41 9.64 -7.28 -4.07
C LYS A 41 8.68 -6.72 -3.05
N CYS A 42 7.38 -7.00 -3.19
CA CYS A 42 6.36 -6.43 -2.32
C CYS A 42 5.66 -7.48 -1.45
N ILE A 43 5.42 -7.13 -0.20
CA ILE A 43 4.40 -7.72 0.67
C ILE A 43 3.30 -6.68 0.80
N HIS A 44 2.11 -6.97 0.25
CA HIS A 44 0.98 -6.05 0.17
C HIS A 44 -0.08 -6.44 1.20
N ILE A 45 -0.53 -5.50 2.02
CA ILE A 45 -1.37 -5.77 3.17
C ILE A 45 -2.67 -4.97 3.09
N ALA A 46 -3.80 -5.68 3.02
CA ALA A 46 -5.15 -5.10 3.12
C ALA A 46 -5.90 -5.68 4.32
N GLY A 47 -7.04 -5.10 4.64
CA GLY A 47 -7.90 -5.52 5.75
C GLY A 47 -8.56 -4.32 6.43
N THR A 48 -9.37 -4.56 7.45
CA THR A 48 -9.97 -3.48 8.23
C THR A 48 -9.07 -3.14 9.43
N ASN A 49 -8.79 -4.09 10.28
CA ASN A 49 -8.01 -3.91 11.50
C ASN A 49 -6.68 -4.66 11.45
N GLY A 50 -5.63 -4.07 12.02
CA GLY A 50 -4.33 -4.72 12.20
C GLY A 50 -3.36 -4.61 11.02
N LYS A 51 -3.72 -3.91 9.93
CA LYS A 51 -2.82 -3.70 8.77
C LYS A 51 -1.47 -3.12 9.17
N GLY A 52 -1.46 -1.95 9.80
CA GLY A 52 -0.22 -1.27 10.21
C GLY A 52 0.60 -2.08 11.21
N THR A 53 -0.05 -2.82 12.12
CA THR A 53 0.64 -3.73 13.05
C THR A 53 1.33 -4.86 12.31
N LEU A 54 0.62 -5.54 11.39
CA LEU A 54 1.21 -6.60 10.56
C LEU A 54 2.34 -6.05 9.70
N ALA A 55 2.15 -4.87 9.10
CA ALA A 55 3.17 -4.21 8.29
C ALA A 55 4.46 -3.93 9.09
N ALA A 56 4.32 -3.35 10.27
CA ALA A 56 5.46 -3.06 11.15
C ALA A 56 6.20 -4.33 11.59
N MET A 57 5.47 -5.37 12.01
CA MET A 57 6.05 -6.66 12.41
C MET A 57 6.77 -7.33 11.23
N THR A 58 6.14 -7.39 10.06
CA THR A 58 6.74 -7.99 8.85
C THR A 58 8.00 -7.24 8.43
N SER A 59 7.96 -5.91 8.42
CA SER A 59 9.14 -5.09 8.12
C SER A 59 10.27 -5.32 9.11
N SER A 60 9.95 -5.43 10.41
CA SER A 60 10.94 -5.72 11.45
C SER A 60 11.59 -7.09 11.26
N ILE A 61 10.81 -8.13 10.99
CA ILE A 61 11.31 -9.49 10.75
C ILE A 61 12.26 -9.49 9.54
N LEU A 62 11.88 -8.91 8.42
CA LEU A 62 12.71 -8.85 7.22
C LEU A 62 14.01 -8.08 7.46
N THR A 63 13.92 -6.96 8.19
CA THR A 63 15.10 -6.16 8.56
C THR A 63 16.08 -6.95 9.43
N HIS A 64 15.59 -7.68 10.45
CA HIS A 64 16.42 -8.51 11.30
C HIS A 64 16.97 -9.76 10.58
N ALA A 65 16.30 -10.20 9.52
CA ALA A 65 16.82 -11.23 8.61
C ALA A 65 17.90 -10.71 7.65
N GLY A 66 18.27 -9.42 7.73
CA GLY A 66 19.37 -8.82 6.96
C GLY A 66 18.94 -8.18 5.62
N TYR A 67 17.64 -8.12 5.32
CA TYR A 67 17.15 -7.47 4.11
C TYR A 67 16.97 -5.97 4.28
N LYS A 68 17.25 -5.21 3.23
CA LYS A 68 16.91 -3.79 3.17
C LYS A 68 15.42 -3.64 2.89
N THR A 69 14.65 -3.29 3.90
CA THR A 69 13.20 -3.34 3.87
C THR A 69 12.58 -1.96 3.96
N GLY A 70 11.84 -1.58 2.92
CA GLY A 70 10.96 -0.42 2.93
C GLY A 70 9.65 -0.73 3.66
N LEU A 71 9.08 0.27 4.33
CA LEU A 71 7.78 0.22 4.98
C LEU A 71 7.01 1.49 4.65
N THR A 72 5.77 1.34 4.15
CA THR A 72 4.81 2.45 4.06
C THR A 72 3.51 2.09 4.78
N ILE A 73 3.05 2.99 5.64
CA ILE A 73 1.86 2.85 6.48
C ILE A 73 0.98 4.08 6.40
N SER A 74 -0.30 3.91 6.72
CA SER A 74 -1.28 5.00 6.78
C SER A 74 -2.43 4.69 7.76
N PRO A 75 -2.93 5.72 8.49
CA PRO A 75 -2.35 7.05 8.64
C PRO A 75 -1.06 7.06 9.46
N TYR A 76 -0.33 8.18 9.49
CA TYR A 76 0.72 8.42 10.47
C TYR A 76 0.10 8.82 11.83
N VAL A 77 0.86 8.67 12.92
CA VAL A 77 0.37 8.97 14.28
C VAL A 77 0.89 10.32 14.79
N LEU A 78 2.19 10.54 14.75
CA LEU A 78 2.84 11.75 15.28
C LEU A 78 3.56 12.54 14.21
N ASN A 79 4.20 11.87 13.26
CA ASN A 79 5.07 12.51 12.28
C ASN A 79 4.71 12.03 10.87
N PHE A 80 4.50 12.97 9.95
CA PHE A 80 4.17 12.65 8.55
C PHE A 80 5.13 11.65 7.91
N ARG A 81 6.43 11.67 8.28
CA ARG A 81 7.46 10.78 7.75
C ARG A 81 7.38 9.34 8.25
N GLU A 82 6.51 9.02 9.22
CA GLU A 82 6.21 7.63 9.60
C GLU A 82 5.70 6.81 8.43
N ARG A 83 5.09 7.47 7.42
CA ARG A 83 4.66 6.87 6.17
C ARG A 83 5.81 6.30 5.33
N PHE A 84 7.05 6.68 5.61
CA PHE A 84 8.22 6.37 4.79
C PHE A 84 9.36 5.90 5.67
N GLN A 85 9.56 4.60 5.77
CA GLN A 85 10.63 4.01 6.58
C GLN A 85 11.45 3.02 5.78
N ILE A 86 12.75 2.94 6.06
CA ILE A 86 13.65 1.88 5.59
C ILE A 86 14.40 1.36 6.80
N ASN A 87 14.33 0.05 7.07
CA ASN A 87 14.95 -0.59 8.23
C ASN A 87 14.62 0.14 9.55
N GLY A 88 13.35 0.53 9.72
CA GLY A 88 12.85 1.25 10.90
C GLY A 88 13.26 2.72 10.99
N GLN A 89 14.00 3.25 10.00
CA GLN A 89 14.42 4.65 9.99
C GLN A 89 13.54 5.47 9.05
N MET A 90 12.95 6.54 9.58
CA MET A 90 12.14 7.47 8.79
C MET A 90 12.98 8.20 7.75
N MET A 91 12.38 8.48 6.59
CA MET A 91 12.96 9.34 5.55
C MET A 91 13.44 10.67 6.13
N SER A 92 14.60 11.16 5.69
CA SER A 92 15.08 12.48 6.15
C SER A 92 14.21 13.63 5.61
N PRO A 93 14.10 14.77 6.33
CA PRO A 93 13.39 15.96 5.85
C PRO A 93 13.82 16.41 4.45
N ARG A 94 15.13 16.40 4.22
CA ARG A 94 15.71 16.79 2.93
C ARG A 94 15.31 15.83 1.79
N THR A 95 15.28 14.54 2.08
CA THR A 95 14.88 13.51 1.11
C THR A 95 13.40 13.67 0.77
N LEU A 96 12.52 13.84 1.77
CA LEU A 96 11.10 14.10 1.56
C LEU A 96 10.90 15.30 0.66
N ALA A 97 11.48 16.45 0.98
CA ALA A 97 11.36 17.66 0.18
C ALA A 97 11.83 17.48 -1.28
N SER A 98 12.92 16.73 -1.48
CA SER A 98 13.46 16.46 -2.83
C SER A 98 12.56 15.53 -3.63
N LEU A 99 12.03 14.47 -3.01
CA LEU A 99 11.15 13.51 -3.70
C LEU A 99 9.77 14.09 -3.95
N THR A 100 9.23 14.88 -3.01
CA THR A 100 7.97 15.61 -3.23
C THR A 100 8.06 16.50 -4.44
N ARG A 101 9.14 17.30 -4.59
CA ARG A 101 9.32 18.13 -5.77
C ARG A 101 9.29 17.30 -7.05
N LYS A 102 10.04 16.18 -7.07
CA LYS A 102 10.08 15.31 -8.27
C LYS A 102 8.70 14.74 -8.62
N VAL A 103 7.91 14.37 -7.61
CA VAL A 103 6.54 13.85 -7.84
C VAL A 103 5.61 14.96 -8.33
N LEU A 104 5.72 16.17 -7.78
CA LEU A 104 4.93 17.31 -8.23
C LEU A 104 5.33 17.75 -9.66
N ASP A 105 6.61 17.75 -9.98
CA ASP A 105 7.07 18.06 -11.35
C ASP A 105 6.50 17.03 -12.37
N ALA A 106 6.40 15.74 -11.99
CA ALA A 106 5.75 14.71 -12.82
C ALA A 106 4.22 14.94 -12.92
N ALA A 107 3.58 15.36 -11.83
CA ALA A 107 2.17 15.71 -11.83
C ALA A 107 1.87 16.89 -12.76
N ASP A 108 2.70 17.92 -12.72
CA ASP A 108 2.58 19.09 -13.60
C ASP A 108 2.75 18.70 -15.08
N ALA A 109 3.65 17.77 -15.40
CA ALA A 109 3.82 17.24 -16.75
C ALA A 109 2.55 16.52 -17.24
N ILE A 110 1.96 15.66 -16.41
CA ILE A 110 0.70 14.96 -16.73
C ILE A 110 -0.42 15.96 -17.01
N ILE A 111 -0.54 16.99 -16.17
CA ILE A 111 -1.56 18.04 -16.35
C ILE A 111 -1.33 18.82 -17.65
N ALA A 112 -0.08 19.12 -17.98
CA ALA A 112 0.28 19.81 -19.23
C ALA A 112 -0.04 18.98 -20.49
N GLU A 113 0.00 17.65 -20.37
CA GLU A 113 -0.38 16.68 -21.40
C GLU A 113 -1.91 16.48 -21.49
N GLY A 114 -2.71 17.17 -20.64
CA GLY A 114 -4.17 17.07 -20.59
C GLY A 114 -4.70 15.95 -19.70
N GLY A 115 -3.84 15.29 -18.93
CA GLY A 115 -4.23 14.27 -17.93
C GLY A 115 -4.73 14.87 -16.62
N GLU A 116 -5.29 14.03 -15.75
CA GLU A 116 -5.65 14.41 -14.39
C GLU A 116 -4.46 14.21 -13.44
N GLY A 117 -4.12 15.26 -12.69
CA GLY A 117 -3.06 15.18 -11.67
C GLY A 117 -3.44 14.24 -10.52
N PRO A 118 -2.43 13.77 -9.74
CA PRO A 118 -2.65 12.84 -8.65
C PRO A 118 -3.44 13.46 -7.49
N VAL A 119 -4.11 12.60 -6.73
CA VAL A 119 -4.61 12.96 -5.40
C VAL A 119 -3.51 12.82 -4.35
N GLU A 120 -3.74 13.36 -3.13
CA GLU A 120 -2.75 13.35 -2.04
C GLU A 120 -2.16 11.96 -1.79
N PHE A 121 -3.00 10.93 -1.66
CA PHE A 121 -2.53 9.58 -1.33
C PHE A 121 -1.73 8.94 -2.47
N GLU A 122 -2.07 9.21 -3.73
CA GLU A 122 -1.29 8.77 -4.89
C GLU A 122 0.10 9.40 -4.90
N ALA A 123 0.21 10.71 -4.64
CA ALA A 123 1.50 11.39 -4.55
C ALA A 123 2.36 10.86 -3.39
N VAL A 124 1.76 10.64 -2.23
CA VAL A 124 2.43 10.05 -1.06
C VAL A 124 2.93 8.64 -1.37
N THR A 125 2.11 7.81 -1.98
CA THR A 125 2.47 6.44 -2.39
C THR A 125 3.62 6.45 -3.41
N ALA A 126 3.55 7.34 -4.40
CA ALA A 126 4.63 7.50 -5.39
C ALA A 126 5.98 7.91 -4.75
N ILE A 127 5.94 8.80 -3.74
CA ILE A 127 7.14 9.18 -2.98
C ILE A 127 7.75 7.95 -2.27
N ALA A 128 6.93 7.10 -1.63
CA ALA A 128 7.38 5.89 -0.97
C ALA A 128 8.08 4.95 -1.97
N PHE A 129 7.42 4.62 -3.07
CA PHE A 129 7.94 3.71 -4.09
C PHE A 129 9.22 4.25 -4.72
N LEU A 130 9.24 5.54 -5.06
CA LEU A 130 10.44 6.19 -5.62
C LEU A 130 11.62 6.16 -4.63
N TRP A 131 11.38 6.29 -3.34
CA TRP A 131 12.43 6.19 -2.33
C TRP A 131 12.93 4.76 -2.17
N PHE A 132 12.04 3.77 -2.09
CA PHE A 132 12.41 2.36 -1.97
C PHE A 132 13.25 1.89 -3.17
N ALA A 133 12.84 2.25 -4.38
CA ALA A 133 13.58 1.96 -5.61
C ALA A 133 14.97 2.62 -5.61
N ARG A 134 15.06 3.93 -5.32
CA ARG A 134 16.35 4.66 -5.25
C ARG A 134 17.29 4.11 -4.20
N GLN A 135 16.74 3.64 -3.09
CA GLN A 135 17.50 3.04 -2.01
C GLN A 135 17.81 1.56 -2.26
N LYS A 136 17.33 0.98 -3.36
CA LYS A 136 17.50 -0.44 -3.72
C LYS A 136 17.05 -1.35 -2.59
N CYS A 137 15.83 -1.15 -2.09
CA CYS A 137 15.23 -2.04 -1.12
C CYS A 137 15.04 -3.43 -1.72
N ASP A 138 15.35 -4.47 -0.97
CA ASP A 138 15.08 -5.86 -1.36
C ASP A 138 13.59 -6.13 -1.32
N PHE A 139 12.93 -5.62 -0.27
CA PHE A 139 11.50 -5.74 -0.02
C PHE A 139 10.86 -4.38 0.30
N ALA A 140 9.60 -4.25 -0.04
CA ALA A 140 8.73 -3.22 0.48
C ALA A 140 7.50 -3.86 1.13
N VAL A 141 7.22 -3.51 2.37
CA VAL A 141 5.98 -3.84 3.06
C VAL A 141 5.05 -2.66 2.91
N VAL A 142 3.91 -2.89 2.27
CA VAL A 142 3.00 -1.84 1.79
C VAL A 142 1.63 -2.06 2.38
N GLU A 143 1.18 -1.13 3.22
CA GLU A 143 -0.19 -1.07 3.73
C GLU A 143 -1.08 -0.35 2.72
N THR A 144 -2.27 -0.90 2.40
CA THR A 144 -3.29 -0.19 1.63
C THR A 144 -3.86 0.98 2.44
N GLY A 145 -4.18 2.08 1.78
CA GLY A 145 -4.86 3.20 2.41
C GLY A 145 -6.32 2.91 2.66
N LEU A 146 -7.05 2.55 1.60
CA LEU A 146 -8.48 2.28 1.64
C LEU A 146 -8.87 1.17 0.66
N GLY A 147 -9.64 0.20 1.15
CA GLY A 147 -10.07 -0.92 0.31
C GLY A 147 -8.91 -1.81 -0.10
N GLY A 148 -8.69 -1.94 -1.39
CA GLY A 148 -7.62 -2.73 -2.00
C GLY A 148 -7.63 -2.60 -3.52
N ARG A 149 -8.74 -2.94 -4.18
CA ARG A 149 -8.86 -3.02 -5.64
C ARG A 149 -8.41 -1.74 -6.35
N TYR A 150 -8.88 -0.59 -5.89
CA TYR A 150 -8.58 0.73 -6.46
C TYR A 150 -7.67 1.58 -5.56
N ASP A 151 -7.09 0.97 -4.52
CA ASP A 151 -6.11 1.67 -3.71
C ASP A 151 -4.86 2.03 -4.53
N ALA A 152 -4.32 3.23 -4.32
CA ALA A 152 -3.15 3.70 -5.07
C ALA A 152 -1.96 2.75 -4.98
N THR A 153 -1.85 1.97 -3.90
CA THR A 153 -0.80 0.96 -3.74
C THR A 153 -0.97 -0.24 -4.66
N ASN A 154 -2.18 -0.47 -5.21
CA ASN A 154 -2.48 -1.66 -6.00
C ASN A 154 -1.99 -1.61 -7.46
N VAL A 155 -1.27 -0.57 -7.85
CA VAL A 155 -0.48 -0.52 -9.10
C VAL A 155 0.75 -1.43 -9.06
N ILE A 156 1.16 -1.89 -7.88
CA ILE A 156 2.25 -2.86 -7.71
C ILE A 156 1.94 -4.09 -8.59
N PRO A 157 2.93 -4.61 -9.37
CA PRO A 157 2.81 -5.92 -10.01
C PRO A 157 2.46 -7.01 -8.98
N ALA A 158 2.30 -8.27 -9.39
CA ALA A 158 1.98 -9.32 -8.44
C ALA A 158 2.91 -9.26 -7.21
N PRO A 159 2.38 -9.01 -6.00
CA PRO A 159 3.20 -9.02 -4.79
C PRO A 159 3.67 -10.46 -4.52
N LEU A 160 4.77 -10.63 -3.76
CA LEU A 160 5.14 -11.97 -3.29
C LEU A 160 4.08 -12.54 -2.36
N VAL A 161 3.53 -11.68 -1.50
CA VAL A 161 2.47 -12.02 -0.55
C VAL A 161 1.42 -10.93 -0.57
N ALA A 162 0.17 -11.32 -0.74
CA ALA A 162 -1.01 -10.52 -0.44
C ALA A 162 -1.55 -10.97 0.92
N ALA A 163 -1.47 -10.11 1.93
CA ALA A 163 -1.95 -10.44 3.28
C ALA A 163 -3.30 -9.74 3.54
N ILE A 164 -4.30 -10.51 3.91
CA ILE A 164 -5.63 -10.00 4.30
C ILE A 164 -5.77 -10.13 5.81
N THR A 165 -5.72 -9.00 6.51
CA THR A 165 -5.99 -8.96 7.96
C THR A 165 -7.50 -9.04 8.22
N ARG A 166 -7.91 -9.00 9.48
CA ARG A 166 -9.33 -9.13 9.84
C ARG A 166 -10.21 -8.14 9.09
N ILE A 167 -11.26 -8.65 8.44
CA ILE A 167 -12.32 -7.86 7.80
C ILE A 167 -13.36 -7.49 8.85
N GLY A 168 -13.85 -6.25 8.78
CA GLY A 168 -14.92 -5.71 9.60
C GLY A 168 -15.64 -4.60 8.85
N MET A 169 -16.76 -4.13 9.37
CA MET A 169 -17.48 -2.99 8.82
C MET A 169 -16.64 -1.72 9.01
N ASP A 170 -16.31 -1.07 7.91
CA ASP A 170 -15.52 0.16 7.87
C ASP A 170 -15.68 0.83 6.51
N HIS A 171 -15.71 2.16 6.49
CA HIS A 171 -15.84 2.95 5.24
C HIS A 171 -16.98 2.48 4.34
N THR A 172 -18.14 2.15 4.92
CA THR A 172 -19.28 1.55 4.20
C THR A 172 -19.77 2.42 3.05
N GLU A 173 -19.69 3.74 3.17
CA GLU A 173 -20.06 4.69 2.11
C GLU A 173 -19.25 4.52 0.81
N ILE A 174 -18.08 3.85 0.88
CA ILE A 174 -17.16 3.68 -0.26
C ILE A 174 -16.98 2.22 -0.62
N LEU A 175 -16.86 1.32 0.38
CA LEU A 175 -16.50 -0.08 0.18
C LEU A 175 -17.69 -1.03 0.11
N GLY A 176 -18.91 -0.55 0.42
CA GLY A 176 -20.14 -1.34 0.44
C GLY A 176 -20.71 -1.57 1.85
N ASP A 177 -21.95 -1.99 1.87
CA ASP A 177 -22.77 -2.09 3.10
C ASP A 177 -22.70 -3.48 3.75
N THR A 178 -21.92 -4.42 3.16
CA THR A 178 -21.79 -5.78 3.64
C THR A 178 -20.34 -6.20 3.82
N LEU A 179 -20.07 -7.16 4.73
CA LEU A 179 -18.73 -7.72 4.90
C LEU A 179 -18.20 -8.38 3.61
N ALA A 180 -19.11 -8.94 2.81
CA ALA A 180 -18.74 -9.55 1.54
C ALA A 180 -18.26 -8.52 0.52
N GLU A 181 -18.92 -7.37 0.37
CA GLU A 181 -18.49 -6.28 -0.51
C GLU A 181 -17.16 -5.69 -0.05
N ILE A 182 -17.01 -5.40 1.25
CA ILE A 182 -15.77 -4.90 1.82
C ILE A 182 -14.62 -5.91 1.60
N ALA A 183 -14.89 -7.20 1.76
CA ALA A 183 -13.90 -8.25 1.52
C ALA A 183 -13.51 -8.34 0.03
N ALA A 184 -14.47 -8.19 -0.89
CA ALA A 184 -14.21 -8.20 -2.33
C ALA A 184 -13.29 -7.03 -2.76
N GLU A 185 -13.52 -5.83 -2.21
CA GLU A 185 -12.64 -4.68 -2.45
C GLU A 185 -11.23 -4.93 -1.92
N LYS A 186 -11.09 -5.49 -0.71
CA LYS A 186 -9.79 -5.77 -0.11
C LYS A 186 -9.07 -6.93 -0.79
N ALA A 187 -9.79 -7.97 -1.21
CA ALA A 187 -9.26 -9.09 -1.97
C ALA A 187 -8.73 -8.68 -3.37
N GLY A 188 -9.08 -7.49 -3.85
CA GLY A 188 -8.54 -6.93 -5.08
C GLY A 188 -7.01 -6.75 -5.13
N ILE A 189 -6.30 -6.92 -4.01
CA ILE A 189 -4.82 -6.95 -3.99
C ILE A 189 -4.24 -8.33 -4.35
N ILE A 190 -5.07 -9.37 -4.42
CA ILE A 190 -4.66 -10.73 -4.81
C ILE A 190 -4.46 -10.76 -6.31
N LYS A 191 -3.28 -11.20 -6.75
CA LYS A 191 -2.88 -11.25 -8.15
C LYS A 191 -2.23 -12.59 -8.48
N GLU A 192 -2.30 -12.99 -9.73
CA GLU A 192 -1.64 -14.20 -10.20
C GLU A 192 -0.15 -14.22 -9.83
N GLY A 193 0.33 -15.35 -9.31
CA GLY A 193 1.72 -15.53 -8.90
C GLY A 193 2.05 -15.07 -7.47
N CYS A 194 1.09 -14.50 -6.73
CA CYS A 194 1.30 -14.19 -5.32
C CYS A 194 0.93 -15.38 -4.40
N ALA A 195 1.45 -15.39 -3.17
CA ALA A 195 0.89 -16.19 -2.08
C ALA A 195 -0.13 -15.32 -1.30
N VAL A 196 -1.22 -15.93 -0.84
CA VAL A 196 -2.22 -15.23 -0.01
C VAL A 196 -2.09 -15.70 1.42
N VAL A 197 -1.94 -14.76 2.36
CA VAL A 197 -2.04 -15.04 3.81
C VAL A 197 -3.33 -14.41 4.31
N ASN A 198 -4.21 -15.24 4.86
CA ASN A 198 -5.49 -14.81 5.35
C ASN A 198 -5.56 -14.86 6.88
N TYR A 199 -6.26 -13.92 7.50
CA TYR A 199 -6.52 -13.93 8.94
C TYR A 199 -7.33 -15.17 9.34
N PRO A 200 -6.92 -15.93 10.39
CA PRO A 200 -7.50 -17.25 10.70
C PRO A 200 -8.98 -17.22 11.12
N GLU A 201 -9.41 -16.14 11.78
CA GLU A 201 -10.78 -15.98 12.29
C GLU A 201 -11.58 -14.94 11.48
N GLN A 202 -11.54 -15.05 10.14
CA GLN A 202 -12.35 -14.17 9.30
C GLN A 202 -13.85 -14.42 9.50
N PRO A 203 -14.67 -13.37 9.45
CA PRO A 203 -16.12 -13.55 9.35
C PRO A 203 -16.49 -14.41 8.15
N ALA A 204 -17.50 -15.30 8.33
CA ALA A 204 -17.90 -16.25 7.30
C ALA A 204 -18.26 -15.55 5.97
N GLU A 205 -18.95 -14.40 6.04
CA GLU A 205 -19.35 -13.62 4.87
C GLU A 205 -18.14 -13.04 4.09
N ALA A 206 -17.02 -12.81 4.77
CA ALA A 206 -15.80 -12.29 4.14
C ALA A 206 -14.99 -13.38 3.42
N MET A 207 -15.14 -14.65 3.80
CA MET A 207 -14.37 -15.75 3.25
C MET A 207 -14.67 -16.00 1.77
N GLY A 208 -15.95 -15.95 1.37
CA GLY A 208 -16.37 -16.20 -0.02
C GLY A 208 -15.60 -15.34 -1.04
N PRO A 209 -15.62 -14.01 -0.93
CA PRO A 209 -14.88 -13.12 -1.82
C PRO A 209 -13.37 -13.36 -1.85
N ILE A 210 -12.75 -13.64 -0.69
CA ILE A 210 -11.29 -13.90 -0.61
C ILE A 210 -10.95 -15.21 -1.34
N LEU A 211 -11.73 -16.28 -1.10
CA LEU A 211 -11.56 -17.55 -1.78
C LEU A 211 -11.81 -17.43 -3.29
N GLY A 212 -12.82 -16.65 -3.69
CA GLY A 212 -13.13 -16.35 -5.08
C GLY A 212 -11.97 -15.67 -5.80
N ALA A 213 -11.44 -14.59 -5.24
CA ALA A 213 -10.30 -13.88 -5.81
C ALA A 213 -9.05 -14.77 -5.93
N ALA A 214 -8.78 -15.62 -4.93
CA ALA A 214 -7.66 -16.56 -5.00
C ALA A 214 -7.87 -17.64 -6.06
N ALA A 215 -9.10 -18.14 -6.25
CA ALA A 215 -9.43 -19.10 -7.28
C ALA A 215 -9.29 -18.50 -8.69
N GLU A 216 -9.77 -17.27 -8.90
CA GLU A 216 -9.65 -16.55 -10.18
C GLU A 216 -8.20 -16.32 -10.60
N THR A 217 -7.32 -16.10 -9.63
CA THR A 217 -5.89 -15.86 -9.85
C THR A 217 -5.03 -17.12 -9.70
N ASN A 218 -5.64 -18.28 -9.46
CA ASN A 218 -4.97 -19.57 -9.22
C ASN A 218 -3.88 -19.46 -8.14
N THR A 219 -4.18 -18.76 -7.04
CA THR A 219 -3.25 -18.52 -5.93
C THR A 219 -3.54 -19.45 -4.75
N VAL A 220 -2.49 -19.80 -4.01
CA VAL A 220 -2.61 -20.60 -2.79
C VAL A 220 -2.92 -19.69 -1.60
N ILE A 221 -3.94 -20.05 -0.82
CA ILE A 221 -4.26 -19.38 0.45
C ILE A 221 -3.65 -20.16 1.61
N ILE A 222 -2.94 -19.41 2.44
CA ILE A 222 -2.39 -19.88 3.71
C ILE A 222 -3.19 -19.20 4.82
N THR A 223 -3.89 -20.00 5.62
CA THR A 223 -4.56 -19.52 6.83
C THR A 223 -3.84 -20.14 8.02
N PRO A 224 -3.07 -19.38 8.82
CA PRO A 224 -2.40 -19.88 10.01
C PRO A 224 -3.42 -20.44 11.01
N GLU A 225 -3.08 -21.51 11.71
CA GLU A 225 -3.89 -22.00 12.82
C GLU A 225 -3.47 -21.29 14.12
N MET A 226 -4.43 -21.00 15.01
CA MET A 226 -4.11 -20.34 16.28
C MET A 226 -3.21 -21.20 17.16
N ASP A 227 -3.30 -22.52 17.02
CA ASP A 227 -2.47 -23.49 17.74
C ASP A 227 -1.00 -23.49 17.29
N ASP A 228 -0.69 -22.91 16.12
CA ASP A 228 0.69 -22.73 15.64
C ASP A 228 1.42 -21.61 16.40
N ILE A 229 0.68 -20.75 17.12
CA ILE A 229 1.25 -19.63 17.87
C ILE A 229 1.73 -20.11 19.22
N ARG A 230 3.05 -20.16 19.41
CA ARG A 230 3.68 -20.50 20.69
C ARG A 230 4.38 -19.27 21.27
N LEU A 231 4.02 -18.91 22.51
CA LEU A 231 4.79 -17.95 23.29
C LEU A 231 6.10 -18.65 23.77
N LEU A 232 7.22 -18.24 23.20
CA LEU A 232 8.52 -18.60 23.73
C LEU A 232 8.82 -17.68 24.92
N ARG A 233 8.97 -18.25 26.10
CA ARG A 233 9.39 -17.55 27.34
C ARG A 233 10.90 -17.42 27.40
#